data_0e4323dca9201a011d774f604dd8f4a6
#
_entry.id   0e4323dca9201a011d774f604dd8f4a6
#
_cell.length_a   1.000
_cell.length_b   1.000
_cell.length_c   1.000
_cell.angle_alpha   90.00
_cell.angle_beta   90.00
_cell.angle_gamma   90.00
#
_symmetry.space_group_name_H-M   'P 1'
#
loop_
_entity.id
_entity.type
_entity.pdbx_description
1 polymer ?
#
loop_
_entity_poly.entity_id
_entity_poly.type
_entity_poly.pdbx_seq_one_letter_code
_entity_poly.pdbx_strand_id
1 'polypeptide(L)'
;MQEGTISHAGEEAFKRTLLPLSGTISLLSAYASAKLEVFSTTRGASLAFNSLPFSAPDGLKRLMEKSDFTPDGDSRYFRDFLLRSDRSSVVPASICPELHAAIKMENEVLGAIIPGLSLELKELNEETLDDGKTGKRVEPLSRRGDIYVPFRCESEGVKKIVSILGRLIDIYSDEKACLDIDELDSGIFEFLLGEILQVISDHSKGQLIFTAHNLRPLECLPSSCLVFTTTNPDNRYIKFRGSGASNNLRSQYLRAINLGGQKEQVYEPTSETEIGAAFYRACRS
;
A
#
# COMPACT_ATOMS: atom_id res chain seq x y z
N MET A 1 -15.48 3.43 49.86
CA MET A 1 -15.03 3.83 48.52
C MET A 1 -15.27 5.34 48.41
N GLN A 2 -14.22 6.16 48.45
CA GLN A 2 -14.34 7.61 48.27
C GLN A 2 -14.35 7.86 46.76
N GLU A 3 -15.46 8.40 46.26
CA GLU A 3 -15.52 9.00 44.94
C GLU A 3 -14.63 10.25 44.93
N GLY A 4 -13.55 10.18 44.15
CA GLY A 4 -12.65 11.30 43.95
C GLY A 4 -13.32 12.33 43.07
N THR A 5 -13.87 13.37 43.67
CA THR A 5 -14.40 14.56 42.97
C THR A 5 -13.20 15.29 42.34
N ILE A 6 -13.12 15.27 41.01
CA ILE A 6 -12.14 16.09 40.28
C ILE A 6 -12.46 17.56 40.59
N SER A 7 -11.49 18.33 41.04
CA SER A 7 -11.70 19.75 41.36
C SER A 7 -12.08 20.52 40.08
N HIS A 8 -12.93 21.53 40.22
CA HIS A 8 -13.39 22.40 39.12
C HIS A 8 -12.21 22.95 38.26
N ALA A 9 -11.08 23.23 38.91
CA ALA A 9 -9.83 23.64 38.23
C ALA A 9 -9.19 22.53 37.41
N GLY A 10 -9.31 21.27 37.85
CA GLY A 10 -8.83 20.09 37.08
C GLY A 10 -9.71 19.81 35.85
N GLU A 11 -11.00 20.03 35.97
CA GLU A 11 -11.95 19.89 34.86
C GLU A 11 -11.78 20.97 33.78
N GLU A 12 -11.51 22.21 34.19
CA GLU A 12 -11.19 23.31 33.26
C GLU A 12 -9.82 23.10 32.59
N ALA A 13 -8.81 22.68 33.33
CA ALA A 13 -7.50 22.31 32.74
C ALA A 13 -7.61 21.17 31.76
N PHE A 14 -8.42 20.14 32.05
CA PHE A 14 -8.73 19.03 31.15
C PHE A 14 -9.40 19.51 29.85
N LYS A 15 -10.45 20.34 29.99
CA LYS A 15 -11.17 20.92 28.84
C LYS A 15 -10.26 21.80 27.96
N ARG A 16 -9.37 22.57 28.58
CA ARG A 16 -8.49 23.53 27.88
C ARG A 16 -7.33 22.86 27.16
N THR A 17 -6.81 21.75 27.69
CA THR A 17 -5.58 21.09 27.17
C THR A 17 -5.88 19.80 26.42
N LEU A 18 -6.76 18.95 26.93
CA LEU A 18 -6.99 17.62 26.37
C LEU A 18 -8.11 17.57 25.34
N LEU A 19 -9.13 18.41 25.41
CA LEU A 19 -10.19 18.45 24.41
C LEU A 19 -9.68 18.88 23.01
N PRO A 20 -8.86 19.93 22.86
CA PRO A 20 -8.27 20.26 21.57
C PRO A 20 -7.33 19.15 21.06
N LEU A 21 -6.55 18.54 21.99
CA LEU A 21 -5.64 17.44 21.64
C LEU A 21 -6.42 16.19 21.17
N SER A 22 -7.50 15.84 21.85
CA SER A 22 -8.36 14.71 21.45
C SER A 22 -9.03 14.95 20.09
N GLY A 23 -9.44 16.18 19.80
CA GLY A 23 -9.95 16.58 18.49
C GLY A 23 -8.91 16.41 17.39
N THR A 24 -7.69 16.89 17.63
CA THR A 24 -6.58 16.74 16.69
C THR A 24 -6.21 15.26 16.45
N ILE A 25 -6.14 14.46 17.52
CA ILE A 25 -5.88 13.02 17.41
C ILE A 25 -6.99 12.34 16.62
N SER A 26 -8.26 12.69 16.85
CA SER A 26 -9.40 12.12 16.12
C SER A 26 -9.36 12.50 14.64
N LEU A 27 -9.00 13.74 14.30
CA LEU A 27 -8.83 14.18 12.92
C LEU A 27 -7.66 13.47 12.23
N LEU A 28 -6.52 13.34 12.89
CA LEU A 28 -5.36 12.60 12.37
C LEU A 28 -5.69 11.11 12.19
N SER A 29 -6.43 10.51 13.13
CA SER A 29 -6.89 9.13 13.02
C SER A 29 -7.88 8.95 11.87
N ALA A 30 -8.80 9.90 11.69
CA ALA A 30 -9.74 9.89 10.57
C ALA A 30 -9.02 10.06 9.22
N TYR A 31 -8.03 10.97 9.15
CA TYR A 31 -7.19 11.13 7.97
C TYR A 31 -6.39 9.86 7.68
N ALA A 32 -5.71 9.30 8.69
CA ALA A 32 -4.95 8.06 8.54
C ALA A 32 -5.83 6.90 8.07
N SER A 33 -7.06 6.81 8.59
CA SER A 33 -8.01 5.75 8.18
C SER A 33 -8.59 5.94 6.77
N ALA A 34 -8.66 7.19 6.29
CA ALA A 34 -9.29 7.51 5.01
C ALA A 34 -8.29 7.71 3.87
N LYS A 35 -7.07 8.15 4.17
CA LYS A 35 -6.09 8.60 3.16
C LYS A 35 -4.72 7.94 3.27
N LEU A 36 -4.35 7.43 4.45
CA LEU A 36 -3.12 6.65 4.64
C LEU A 36 -3.45 5.17 4.57
N GLU A 37 -2.87 4.50 3.61
CA GLU A 37 -2.95 3.05 3.51
C GLU A 37 -1.59 2.42 3.65
N VAL A 38 -1.51 1.41 4.53
CA VAL A 38 -0.32 0.58 4.73
C VAL A 38 -0.57 -0.78 4.10
N PHE A 39 0.17 -1.08 3.06
CA PHE A 39 0.08 -2.34 2.32
C PHE A 39 1.25 -3.25 2.72
N SER A 40 0.93 -4.37 3.35
CA SER A 40 1.93 -5.40 3.71
C SER A 40 1.81 -6.62 2.80
N THR A 41 2.93 -7.22 2.43
CA THR A 41 3.02 -8.45 1.63
C THR A 41 2.19 -9.60 2.21
N THR A 42 1.98 -9.63 3.53
CA THR A 42 1.16 -10.64 4.20
C THR A 42 -0.34 -10.53 3.89
N ARG A 43 -0.81 -9.41 3.32
CA ARG A 43 -2.20 -9.20 2.89
C ARG A 43 -2.46 -9.52 1.42
N GLY A 44 -1.50 -10.05 0.70
CA GLY A 44 -1.49 -10.23 -0.76
C GLY A 44 -2.58 -11.10 -1.39
N ALA A 45 -3.60 -11.54 -0.65
CA ALA A 45 -4.68 -12.37 -1.17
C ALA A 45 -5.98 -11.59 -1.46
N SER A 46 -5.93 -10.26 -1.60
CA SER A 46 -7.12 -9.44 -1.79
C SER A 46 -6.92 -8.39 -2.87
N LEU A 47 -7.94 -8.21 -3.71
CA LEU A 47 -8.04 -7.09 -4.65
C LEU A 47 -8.74 -5.94 -3.95
N ALA A 48 -8.09 -4.77 -3.91
CA ALA A 48 -8.64 -3.59 -3.29
C ALA A 48 -9.27 -2.67 -4.34
N PHE A 49 -10.57 -2.41 -4.23
CA PHE A 49 -11.29 -1.48 -5.09
C PHE A 49 -11.69 -0.24 -4.30
N ASN A 50 -11.17 0.92 -4.67
CA ASN A 50 -11.35 2.18 -3.95
C ASN A 50 -12.63 2.94 -4.28
N SER A 51 -13.38 2.52 -5.27
CA SER A 51 -14.42 3.33 -5.90
C SER A 51 -15.84 3.12 -5.33
N LEU A 52 -16.00 2.48 -4.16
CA LEU A 52 -17.33 2.23 -3.63
C LEU A 52 -17.79 3.36 -2.69
N PRO A 53 -18.95 4.00 -2.96
CA PRO A 53 -19.48 5.03 -2.09
C PRO A 53 -19.79 4.45 -0.70
N PHE A 54 -19.22 5.06 0.34
CA PHE A 54 -19.42 4.68 1.72
C PHE A 54 -20.21 5.74 2.48
N SER A 55 -21.23 5.33 3.18
CA SER A 55 -21.86 6.17 4.20
C SER A 55 -21.02 6.12 5.47
N ALA A 56 -20.39 7.22 5.85
CA ALA A 56 -19.64 7.30 7.09
C ALA A 56 -20.50 6.86 8.29
N PRO A 57 -19.95 6.09 9.25
CA PRO A 57 -20.65 5.76 10.49
C PRO A 57 -21.17 7.02 11.18
N ASP A 58 -22.36 6.96 11.78
CA ASP A 58 -23.01 8.14 12.40
C ASP A 58 -22.14 8.85 13.43
N GLY A 59 -21.25 8.13 14.13
CA GLY A 59 -20.27 8.72 15.03
C GLY A 59 -19.22 9.58 14.33
N LEU A 60 -18.79 9.17 13.13
CA LEU A 60 -17.82 9.94 12.33
C LEU A 60 -18.49 11.15 11.69
N LYS A 61 -19.74 11.02 11.20
CA LYS A 61 -20.54 12.15 10.70
C LYS A 61 -20.70 13.25 11.74
N ARG A 62 -21.02 12.89 13.00
CA ARG A 62 -21.17 13.85 14.12
C ARG A 62 -19.85 14.53 14.50
N LEU A 63 -18.71 13.85 14.36
CA LEU A 63 -17.39 14.44 14.59
C LEU A 63 -17.03 15.43 13.48
N MET A 64 -17.37 15.13 12.25
CA MET A 64 -17.13 15.98 11.09
C MET A 64 -18.02 17.22 11.07
N GLU A 65 -19.29 17.10 11.48
CA GLU A 65 -20.20 18.25 11.64
C GLU A 65 -19.77 19.24 12.73
N LYS A 66 -18.94 18.79 13.68
CA LYS A 66 -18.40 19.62 14.78
C LYS A 66 -17.02 20.21 14.50
N SER A 67 -16.36 19.80 13.43
CA SER A 67 -15.09 20.35 12.98
C SER A 67 -15.36 21.33 11.83
N ASP A 68 -14.58 22.43 11.77
CA ASP A 68 -14.56 23.32 10.60
C ASP A 68 -14.02 22.62 9.32
N PHE A 69 -13.87 21.32 9.38
CA PHE A 69 -13.54 20.46 8.26
C PHE A 69 -14.83 20.23 7.44
N THR A 70 -15.06 21.11 6.47
CA THR A 70 -15.98 20.83 5.38
C THR A 70 -15.27 19.91 4.42
N PRO A 71 -15.69 18.62 4.27
CA PRO A 71 -15.26 17.84 3.13
C PRO A 71 -15.70 18.61 1.89
N ASP A 72 -14.77 18.89 0.97
CA ASP A 72 -15.16 19.32 -0.37
C ASP A 72 -16.28 18.40 -0.81
N GLY A 73 -17.38 18.96 -1.34
CA GLY A 73 -18.67 18.28 -1.54
C GLY A 73 -18.66 17.02 -2.42
N ASP A 74 -17.48 16.53 -2.78
CA ASP A 74 -17.20 15.30 -3.54
C ASP A 74 -16.28 14.33 -2.79
N SER A 75 -16.04 14.55 -1.48
CA SER A 75 -15.29 13.60 -0.66
C SER A 75 -16.13 12.34 -0.45
N ARG A 76 -16.09 11.49 -1.44
CA ARG A 76 -16.59 10.12 -1.34
C ARG A 76 -15.65 9.39 -0.38
N TYR A 77 -16.11 9.13 0.84
CA TYR A 77 -15.43 8.23 1.76
C TYR A 77 -15.52 6.83 1.18
N PHE A 78 -14.43 6.39 0.57
CA PHE A 78 -14.34 5.08 -0.02
C PHE A 78 -14.01 4.07 1.08
N ARG A 79 -14.86 3.10 1.26
CA ARG A 79 -14.50 1.89 1.99
C ARG A 79 -13.89 0.94 0.99
N ASP A 80 -12.65 0.51 1.26
CA ASP A 80 -12.00 -0.52 0.48
C ASP A 80 -12.87 -1.76 0.46
N PHE A 81 -13.34 -2.11 -0.71
CA PHE A 81 -13.95 -3.40 -0.88
C PHE A 81 -12.86 -4.38 -1.30
N LEU A 82 -12.55 -5.32 -0.41
CA LEU A 82 -11.54 -6.34 -0.65
C LEU A 82 -12.21 -7.58 -1.23
N LEU A 83 -12.04 -7.81 -2.54
CA LEU A 83 -12.33 -9.10 -3.13
C LEU A 83 -11.16 -10.05 -2.85
N ARG A 84 -11.48 -11.27 -2.47
CA ARG A 84 -10.46 -12.30 -2.33
C ARG A 84 -9.91 -12.68 -3.71
N SER A 85 -8.59 -12.67 -3.84
CA SER A 85 -7.91 -13.09 -5.07
C SER A 85 -7.74 -14.61 -5.17
N ASP A 86 -7.84 -15.33 -4.03
CA ASP A 86 -7.59 -16.77 -3.92
C ASP A 86 -8.86 -17.63 -4.12
N ARG A 87 -10.05 -17.04 -4.02
CA ARG A 87 -11.34 -17.74 -4.13
C ARG A 87 -12.47 -16.78 -4.49
N SER A 88 -13.65 -17.35 -4.79
CA SER A 88 -14.87 -16.57 -4.95
C SER A 88 -15.29 -15.88 -3.65
N SER A 89 -15.94 -14.74 -3.77
CA SER A 89 -16.49 -13.95 -2.66
C SER A 89 -17.98 -13.74 -2.86
N VAL A 90 -18.75 -13.62 -1.77
CA VAL A 90 -20.14 -13.20 -1.83
C VAL A 90 -20.20 -11.70 -1.55
N VAL A 91 -20.81 -10.94 -2.44
CA VAL A 91 -20.93 -9.49 -2.36
C VAL A 91 -22.38 -9.07 -2.44
N PRO A 92 -22.80 -7.95 -1.83
CA PRO A 92 -24.14 -7.42 -2.05
C PRO A 92 -24.40 -7.18 -3.54
N ALA A 93 -25.53 -7.62 -4.05
CA ALA A 93 -25.88 -7.44 -5.47
C ALA A 93 -25.87 -5.94 -5.89
N SER A 94 -26.18 -5.06 -4.94
CA SER A 94 -26.22 -3.60 -5.15
C SER A 94 -24.86 -2.98 -5.48
N ILE A 95 -23.75 -3.62 -5.14
CA ILE A 95 -22.39 -3.07 -5.40
C ILE A 95 -21.72 -3.68 -6.65
N CYS A 96 -22.35 -4.66 -7.30
CA CYS A 96 -21.78 -5.28 -8.50
C CYS A 96 -21.54 -4.28 -9.64
N PRO A 97 -22.45 -3.34 -9.94
CA PRO A 97 -22.19 -2.33 -10.98
C PRO A 97 -20.95 -1.49 -10.71
N GLU A 98 -20.74 -1.08 -9.45
CA GLU A 98 -19.58 -0.30 -9.03
C GLU A 98 -18.30 -1.12 -9.11
N LEU A 99 -18.33 -2.40 -8.75
CA LEU A 99 -17.19 -3.31 -8.91
C LEU A 99 -16.79 -3.47 -10.38
N HIS A 100 -17.77 -3.64 -11.27
CA HIS A 100 -17.49 -3.70 -12.72
C HIS A 100 -16.91 -2.39 -13.24
N ALA A 101 -17.41 -1.24 -12.77
CA ALA A 101 -16.87 0.07 -13.15
C ALA A 101 -15.43 0.26 -12.65
N ALA A 102 -15.13 -0.15 -11.41
CA ALA A 102 -13.78 -0.09 -10.86
C ALA A 102 -12.80 -0.98 -11.63
N ILE A 103 -13.18 -2.22 -11.93
CA ILE A 103 -12.37 -3.14 -12.74
C ILE A 103 -12.11 -2.57 -14.13
N LYS A 104 -13.12 -1.95 -14.75
CA LYS A 104 -12.95 -1.30 -16.06
C LYS A 104 -11.93 -0.18 -16.00
N MET A 105 -11.97 0.65 -14.97
CA MET A 105 -10.99 1.74 -14.76
C MET A 105 -9.58 1.18 -14.54
N GLU A 106 -9.44 0.14 -13.70
CA GLU A 106 -8.15 -0.50 -13.49
C GLU A 106 -7.59 -1.15 -14.74
N ASN A 107 -8.43 -1.72 -15.59
CA ASN A 107 -8.01 -2.33 -16.86
C ASN A 107 -7.37 -1.34 -17.84
N GLU A 108 -7.75 -0.05 -17.81
CA GLU A 108 -7.10 0.98 -18.62
C GLU A 108 -5.61 1.10 -18.27
N VAL A 109 -5.28 1.07 -16.98
CA VAL A 109 -3.89 1.13 -16.51
C VAL A 109 -3.21 -0.24 -16.60
N LEU A 110 -3.91 -1.31 -16.22
CA LEU A 110 -3.37 -2.67 -16.25
C LEU A 110 -2.92 -3.08 -17.63
N GLY A 111 -3.71 -2.76 -18.67
CA GLY A 111 -3.38 -3.05 -20.07
C GLY A 111 -2.12 -2.33 -20.56
N ALA A 112 -1.80 -1.17 -19.98
CA ALA A 112 -0.56 -0.45 -20.25
C ALA A 112 0.65 -1.05 -19.51
N ILE A 113 0.44 -1.50 -18.26
CA ILE A 113 1.49 -2.13 -17.43
C ILE A 113 1.81 -3.55 -17.89
N ILE A 114 0.77 -4.34 -18.20
CA ILE A 114 0.90 -5.74 -18.65
C ILE A 114 0.09 -5.91 -19.94
N PRO A 115 0.70 -5.69 -21.10
CA PRO A 115 0.00 -5.75 -22.37
C PRO A 115 -0.73 -7.10 -22.59
N GLY A 116 -1.99 -7.00 -22.98
CA GLY A 116 -2.85 -8.15 -23.24
C GLY A 116 -3.51 -8.77 -22.00
N LEU A 117 -3.23 -8.28 -20.79
CA LEU A 117 -3.91 -8.70 -19.58
C LEU A 117 -5.08 -7.76 -19.27
N SER A 118 -6.22 -8.32 -18.93
CA SER A 118 -7.35 -7.63 -18.31
C SER A 118 -7.98 -8.46 -17.21
N LEU A 119 -8.69 -7.82 -16.30
CA LEU A 119 -9.47 -8.45 -15.26
C LEU A 119 -10.93 -8.48 -15.65
N GLU A 120 -11.63 -9.53 -15.27
CA GLU A 120 -13.08 -9.66 -15.35
C GLU A 120 -13.64 -10.20 -14.03
N LEU A 121 -14.86 -9.79 -13.71
CA LEU A 121 -15.60 -10.32 -12.58
C LEU A 121 -16.69 -11.24 -13.10
N LYS A 122 -16.54 -12.54 -12.84
CA LYS A 122 -17.53 -13.54 -13.21
C LYS A 122 -18.56 -13.65 -12.09
N GLU A 123 -19.82 -13.38 -12.39
CA GLU A 123 -20.93 -13.67 -11.50
C GLU A 123 -21.30 -15.17 -11.65
N LEU A 124 -21.37 -15.89 -10.52
CA LEU A 124 -21.60 -17.33 -10.50
C LEU A 124 -23.08 -17.65 -10.19
N ASN A 125 -23.54 -17.23 -9.01
CA ASN A 125 -24.90 -17.48 -8.53
C ASN A 125 -25.35 -16.39 -7.56
N GLU A 126 -26.67 -16.32 -7.33
CA GLU A 126 -27.25 -15.47 -6.28
C GLU A 126 -27.26 -16.21 -4.95
N GLU A 127 -27.05 -15.47 -3.87
CA GLU A 127 -27.08 -15.97 -2.49
C GLU A 127 -27.80 -14.97 -1.60
N THR A 128 -28.34 -15.47 -0.47
CA THR A 128 -28.91 -14.59 0.54
C THR A 128 -27.83 -14.23 1.56
N LEU A 129 -27.64 -12.95 1.82
CA LEU A 129 -26.73 -12.43 2.85
C LEU A 129 -27.34 -12.61 4.24
N ASP A 130 -26.50 -12.51 5.30
CA ASP A 130 -26.93 -12.64 6.69
C ASP A 130 -28.01 -11.61 7.10
N ASP A 131 -28.06 -10.46 6.43
CA ASP A 131 -29.08 -9.42 6.63
C ASP A 131 -30.35 -9.62 5.78
N GLY A 132 -30.47 -10.75 5.09
CA GLY A 132 -31.60 -11.11 4.25
C GLY A 132 -31.62 -10.47 2.85
N LYS A 133 -30.62 -9.66 2.50
CA LYS A 133 -30.53 -9.05 1.18
C LYS A 133 -29.94 -10.01 0.14
N THR A 134 -30.16 -9.70 -1.12
CA THR A 134 -29.58 -10.46 -2.24
C THR A 134 -28.09 -10.17 -2.36
N GLY A 135 -27.30 -11.21 -2.29
CA GLY A 135 -25.87 -11.24 -2.62
C GLY A 135 -25.63 -11.94 -3.94
N LYS A 136 -24.46 -11.72 -4.50
CA LYS A 136 -23.95 -12.45 -5.66
C LYS A 136 -22.60 -13.06 -5.32
N ARG A 137 -22.43 -14.34 -5.68
CA ARG A 137 -21.10 -14.97 -5.65
C ARG A 137 -20.36 -14.58 -6.90
N VAL A 138 -19.18 -13.98 -6.70
CA VAL A 138 -18.32 -13.47 -7.77
C VAL A 138 -16.94 -14.08 -7.68
N GLU A 139 -16.30 -14.28 -8.84
CA GLU A 139 -14.93 -14.77 -8.95
C GLU A 139 -14.14 -13.85 -9.89
N PRO A 140 -13.00 -13.30 -9.45
CA PRO A 140 -12.12 -12.54 -10.33
C PRO A 140 -11.41 -13.50 -11.30
N LEU A 141 -11.43 -13.14 -12.57
CA LEU A 141 -10.73 -13.81 -13.65
C LEU A 141 -9.69 -12.88 -14.27
N SER A 142 -8.57 -13.42 -14.70
CA SER A 142 -7.67 -12.78 -15.65
C SER A 142 -8.01 -13.24 -17.06
N ARG A 143 -7.95 -12.31 -18.00
CA ARG A 143 -8.20 -12.56 -19.42
C ARG A 143 -6.99 -12.18 -20.27
N ARG A 144 -6.60 -13.07 -21.18
CA ARG A 144 -5.61 -12.82 -22.24
C ARG A 144 -6.16 -13.30 -23.57
N GLY A 145 -6.55 -12.36 -24.41
CA GLY A 145 -7.29 -12.69 -25.65
C GLY A 145 -8.63 -13.35 -25.32
N ASP A 146 -8.82 -14.57 -25.79
CA ASP A 146 -10.02 -15.40 -25.55
C ASP A 146 -9.86 -16.38 -24.37
N ILE A 147 -8.71 -16.35 -23.69
CA ILE A 147 -8.42 -17.28 -22.59
C ILE A 147 -8.76 -16.59 -21.26
N TYR A 148 -9.59 -17.27 -20.46
CA TYR A 148 -9.98 -16.87 -19.11
C TYR A 148 -9.38 -17.83 -18.09
N VAL A 149 -8.72 -17.27 -17.08
CA VAL A 149 -8.09 -18.06 -16.03
C VAL A 149 -8.52 -17.48 -14.67
N PRO A 150 -8.88 -18.31 -13.67
CA PRO A 150 -9.11 -17.79 -12.33
C PRO A 150 -7.91 -16.99 -11.85
N PHE A 151 -8.16 -15.78 -11.32
CA PHE A 151 -7.09 -14.85 -10.95
C PHE A 151 -6.11 -15.46 -9.93
N ARG A 152 -6.57 -16.38 -9.08
CA ARG A 152 -5.72 -17.15 -8.16
C ARG A 152 -4.56 -17.90 -8.84
N CYS A 153 -4.69 -18.22 -10.13
CA CYS A 153 -3.66 -18.95 -10.91
C CYS A 153 -2.59 -18.03 -11.51
N GLU A 154 -2.74 -16.71 -11.36
CA GLU A 154 -1.72 -15.76 -11.82
C GLU A 154 -0.45 -15.82 -10.97
N SER A 155 0.67 -15.32 -11.52
CA SER A 155 1.92 -15.19 -10.79
C SER A 155 1.79 -14.21 -9.62
N GLU A 156 2.63 -14.35 -8.60
CA GLU A 156 2.61 -13.45 -7.43
C GLU A 156 2.88 -11.99 -7.83
N GLY A 157 3.72 -11.77 -8.84
CA GLY A 157 3.99 -10.42 -9.36
C GLY A 157 2.76 -9.77 -10.01
N VAL A 158 1.99 -10.53 -10.82
CA VAL A 158 0.73 -10.06 -11.40
C VAL A 158 -0.28 -9.75 -10.28
N LYS A 159 -0.43 -10.66 -9.31
CA LYS A 159 -1.31 -10.47 -8.16
C LYS A 159 -0.92 -9.22 -7.37
N LYS A 160 0.37 -9.01 -7.12
CA LYS A 160 0.89 -7.83 -6.42
C LYS A 160 0.53 -6.55 -7.16
N ILE A 161 0.84 -6.47 -8.47
CA ILE A 161 0.53 -5.29 -9.29
C ILE A 161 -0.96 -4.97 -9.22
N VAL A 162 -1.83 -5.95 -9.48
CA VAL A 162 -3.27 -5.73 -9.47
C VAL A 162 -3.77 -5.31 -8.09
N SER A 163 -3.24 -5.90 -7.01
CA SER A 163 -3.66 -5.57 -5.64
C SER A 163 -3.35 -4.14 -5.20
N ILE A 164 -2.33 -3.52 -5.80
CA ILE A 164 -1.94 -2.13 -5.50
C ILE A 164 -2.42 -1.12 -6.54
N LEU A 165 -2.96 -1.60 -7.67
CA LEU A 165 -3.25 -0.76 -8.84
C LEU A 165 -4.24 0.36 -8.55
N GLY A 166 -5.35 0.04 -7.90
CA GLY A 166 -6.34 1.03 -7.49
C GLY A 166 -5.72 2.13 -6.62
N ARG A 167 -4.81 1.77 -5.71
CA ARG A 167 -4.09 2.72 -4.85
C ARG A 167 -3.08 3.58 -5.59
N LEU A 168 -2.41 3.00 -6.58
CA LEU A 168 -1.53 3.78 -7.45
C LEU A 168 -2.32 4.81 -8.27
N ILE A 169 -3.54 4.47 -8.70
CA ILE A 169 -4.46 5.40 -9.37
C ILE A 169 -4.87 6.53 -8.41
N ASP A 170 -5.15 6.22 -7.14
CA ASP A 170 -5.51 7.23 -6.15
C ASP A 170 -4.38 8.23 -5.91
N ILE A 171 -3.16 7.78 -5.60
CA ILE A 171 -2.03 8.69 -5.39
C ILE A 171 -1.67 9.46 -6.66
N TYR A 172 -1.96 8.91 -7.85
CA TYR A 172 -1.75 9.62 -9.10
C TYR A 172 -2.66 10.85 -9.22
N SER A 173 -3.88 10.78 -8.69
CA SER A 173 -4.93 11.80 -8.89
C SER A 173 -5.24 12.66 -7.67
N ASP A 174 -5.04 12.17 -6.44
CA ASP A 174 -5.39 12.86 -5.19
C ASP A 174 -4.12 13.27 -4.42
N GLU A 175 -3.93 14.59 -4.23
CA GLU A 175 -2.81 15.15 -3.45
C GLU A 175 -2.83 14.79 -1.96
N LYS A 176 -3.98 14.37 -1.44
CA LYS A 176 -4.16 13.98 -0.05
C LYS A 176 -3.91 12.49 0.18
N ALA A 177 -3.82 11.69 -0.89
CA ALA A 177 -3.57 10.25 -0.79
C ALA A 177 -2.13 9.97 -0.40
N CYS A 178 -1.94 9.04 0.54
CA CYS A 178 -0.64 8.53 0.96
C CYS A 178 -0.70 7.01 1.01
N LEU A 179 0.19 6.38 0.28
CA LEU A 179 0.30 4.92 0.15
C LEU A 179 1.65 4.47 0.69
N ASP A 180 1.64 3.57 1.66
CA ASP A 180 2.83 2.93 2.22
C ASP A 180 2.84 1.45 1.86
N ILE A 181 3.88 0.99 1.17
CA ILE A 181 4.01 -0.40 0.69
C ILE A 181 5.32 -1.00 1.17
N ASP A 182 5.21 -2.05 1.97
CA ASP A 182 6.36 -2.85 2.35
C ASP A 182 6.73 -3.83 1.22
N GLU A 183 8.04 -3.93 0.93
CA GLU A 183 8.59 -4.79 -0.14
C GLU A 183 7.87 -4.61 -1.49
N LEU A 184 7.76 -3.38 -1.97
CA LEU A 184 7.07 -3.09 -3.25
C LEU A 184 7.59 -3.93 -4.41
N ASP A 185 8.87 -4.23 -4.43
CA ASP A 185 9.58 -4.97 -5.48
C ASP A 185 9.32 -6.49 -5.46
N SER A 186 8.70 -7.02 -4.39
CA SER A 186 8.50 -8.46 -4.23
C SER A 186 7.65 -9.03 -5.38
N GLY A 187 8.26 -9.93 -6.18
CA GLY A 187 7.62 -10.60 -7.31
C GLY A 187 7.44 -9.74 -8.57
N ILE A 188 7.78 -8.46 -8.55
CA ILE A 188 7.69 -7.57 -9.71
C ILE A 188 9.02 -7.56 -10.49
N PHE A 189 8.93 -7.67 -11.82
CA PHE A 189 10.10 -7.56 -12.69
C PHE A 189 10.75 -6.18 -12.56
N GLU A 190 12.07 -6.15 -12.32
CA GLU A 190 12.77 -4.92 -11.93
C GLU A 190 12.62 -3.75 -12.90
N PHE A 191 12.61 -4.01 -14.21
CA PHE A 191 12.46 -2.96 -15.22
C PHE A 191 11.04 -2.38 -15.20
N LEU A 192 10.01 -3.23 -15.06
CA LEU A 192 8.63 -2.80 -14.94
C LEU A 192 8.41 -1.98 -13.67
N LEU A 193 9.01 -2.41 -12.55
CA LEU A 193 9.01 -1.62 -11.32
C LEU A 193 9.60 -0.22 -11.55
N GLY A 194 10.75 -0.15 -12.25
CA GLY A 194 11.39 1.12 -12.58
C GLY A 194 10.48 2.05 -13.41
N GLU A 195 9.79 1.51 -14.41
CA GLU A 195 8.85 2.27 -15.25
C GLU A 195 7.67 2.82 -14.43
N ILE A 196 7.07 1.98 -13.57
CA ILE A 196 5.97 2.39 -12.68
C ILE A 196 6.46 3.50 -11.73
N LEU A 197 7.62 3.31 -11.08
CA LEU A 197 8.18 4.28 -10.14
C LEU A 197 8.52 5.61 -10.83
N GLN A 198 9.03 5.58 -12.06
CA GLN A 198 9.32 6.80 -12.81
C GLN A 198 8.04 7.58 -13.09
N VAL A 199 6.97 6.91 -13.57
CA VAL A 199 5.68 7.56 -13.84
C VAL A 199 5.09 8.16 -12.57
N ILE A 200 5.12 7.43 -11.45
CA ILE A 200 4.63 7.91 -10.17
C ILE A 200 5.46 9.09 -9.66
N SER A 201 6.79 9.02 -9.74
CA SER A 201 7.70 10.09 -9.32
C SER A 201 7.47 11.39 -10.10
N ASP A 202 7.20 11.30 -11.41
CA ASP A 202 7.13 12.47 -12.29
C ASP A 202 5.73 13.11 -12.29
N HIS A 203 4.68 12.33 -12.02
CA HIS A 203 3.31 12.77 -12.33
C HIS A 203 2.31 12.60 -11.18
N SER A 204 2.61 11.85 -10.12
CA SER A 204 1.66 11.67 -9.03
C SER A 204 1.46 12.95 -8.21
N LYS A 205 0.25 13.14 -7.71
CA LYS A 205 -0.09 14.25 -6.82
C LYS A 205 0.06 13.86 -5.34
N GLY A 206 -0.28 12.61 -5.02
CA GLY A 206 -0.17 12.03 -3.68
C GLY A 206 1.22 11.53 -3.38
N GLN A 207 1.37 10.84 -2.26
CA GLN A 207 2.65 10.35 -1.75
C GLN A 207 2.71 8.82 -1.78
N LEU A 208 3.82 8.29 -2.33
CA LEU A 208 4.21 6.88 -2.22
C LEU A 208 5.40 6.75 -1.28
N ILE A 209 5.25 5.94 -0.24
CA ILE A 209 6.33 5.50 0.66
C ILE A 209 6.47 4.00 0.46
N PHE A 210 7.68 3.51 0.31
CA PHE A 210 7.87 2.07 0.13
C PHE A 210 9.24 1.59 0.59
N THR A 211 9.32 0.29 0.93
CA THR A 211 10.59 -0.42 1.07
C THR A 211 10.83 -1.28 -0.16
N ALA A 212 12.11 -1.48 -0.52
CA ALA A 212 12.52 -2.35 -1.60
C ALA A 212 13.92 -2.91 -1.35
N HIS A 213 14.13 -4.15 -1.78
CA HIS A 213 15.45 -4.81 -1.79
C HIS A 213 16.13 -4.72 -3.15
N ASN A 214 15.37 -4.48 -4.21
CA ASN A 214 15.85 -4.29 -5.57
C ASN A 214 16.57 -2.96 -5.70
N LEU A 215 17.62 -2.93 -6.51
CA LEU A 215 18.44 -1.73 -6.71
C LEU A 215 17.91 -0.80 -7.82
N ARG A 216 16.83 -1.15 -8.49
CA ARG A 216 16.25 -0.35 -9.57
C ARG A 216 15.78 1.03 -9.13
N PRO A 217 15.17 1.21 -7.93
CA PRO A 217 14.84 2.54 -7.42
C PRO A 217 16.04 3.50 -7.36
N LEU A 218 17.27 2.99 -7.15
CA LEU A 218 18.50 3.78 -7.11
C LEU A 218 18.90 4.36 -8.47
N GLU A 219 18.35 3.83 -9.55
CA GLU A 219 18.60 4.25 -10.92
C GLU A 219 17.54 5.21 -11.47
N CYS A 220 16.28 5.07 -11.02
CA CYS A 220 15.14 5.79 -11.57
C CYS A 220 14.59 6.91 -10.68
N LEU A 221 14.92 6.91 -9.37
CA LEU A 221 14.41 7.93 -8.45
C LEU A 221 15.46 8.97 -8.09
N PRO A 222 15.06 10.23 -7.80
CA PRO A 222 15.93 11.26 -7.27
C PRO A 222 16.58 10.84 -5.95
N SER A 223 17.86 11.15 -5.74
CA SER A 223 18.59 10.81 -4.51
C SER A 223 17.96 11.41 -3.23
N SER A 224 17.22 12.51 -3.36
CA SER A 224 16.50 13.15 -2.25
C SER A 224 15.37 12.28 -1.70
N CYS A 225 14.79 11.39 -2.52
CA CYS A 225 13.71 10.48 -2.15
C CYS A 225 14.21 9.18 -1.52
N LEU A 226 15.53 8.91 -1.56
CA LEU A 226 16.11 7.63 -1.15
C LEU A 226 16.68 7.71 0.26
N VAL A 227 16.33 6.70 1.07
CA VAL A 227 16.86 6.49 2.41
C VAL A 227 17.33 5.04 2.50
N PHE A 228 18.50 4.82 3.10
CA PHE A 228 19.08 3.49 3.25
C PHE A 228 19.01 3.07 4.71
N THR A 229 18.69 1.82 4.95
CA THR A 229 18.76 1.22 6.27
C THR A 229 20.20 0.80 6.59
N THR A 230 20.55 0.78 7.88
CA THR A 230 21.83 0.35 8.40
C THR A 230 21.66 -0.74 9.45
N THR A 231 22.74 -1.45 9.76
CA THR A 231 22.76 -2.43 10.85
C THR A 231 22.94 -1.79 12.24
N ASN A 232 23.23 -0.47 12.29
CA ASN A 232 23.40 0.25 13.55
C ASN A 232 22.02 0.60 14.17
N PRO A 233 21.67 0.08 15.36
CA PRO A 233 20.36 0.34 16.00
C PRO A 233 20.19 1.81 16.41
N ASP A 234 21.27 2.54 16.64
CA ASP A 234 21.23 3.95 17.06
C ASP A 234 21.18 4.93 15.88
N ASN A 235 21.50 4.46 14.66
CA ASN A 235 21.43 5.25 13.42
C ASN A 235 20.94 4.40 12.25
N ARG A 236 19.66 4.03 12.31
CA ARG A 236 19.04 3.07 11.38
C ARG A 236 18.86 3.55 9.96
N TYR A 237 18.86 4.87 9.74
CA TYR A 237 18.55 5.47 8.44
C TYR A 237 19.61 6.47 8.03
N ILE A 238 20.17 6.30 6.84
CA ILE A 238 21.16 7.21 6.26
C ILE A 238 20.78 7.63 4.85
N LYS A 239 21.31 8.76 4.42
CA LYS A 239 21.28 9.22 3.03
C LYS A 239 22.69 9.22 2.47
N PHE A 240 22.90 8.65 1.30
CA PHE A 240 24.15 8.84 0.57
C PHE A 240 24.18 10.25 0.01
N ARG A 241 25.23 10.99 0.30
CA ARG A 241 25.45 12.30 -0.30
C ARG A 241 25.97 12.09 -1.72
N GLY A 242 25.17 12.51 -2.70
CA GLY A 242 25.58 12.49 -4.09
C GLY A 242 26.79 13.41 -4.32
N SER A 243 27.87 12.90 -4.85
CA SER A 243 29.05 13.67 -5.25
C SER A 243 29.05 13.90 -6.77
N GLY A 244 28.38 14.98 -7.23
CA GLY A 244 28.48 15.47 -8.61
C GLY A 244 27.57 14.83 -9.66
N ALA A 245 27.60 15.31 -10.89
CA ALA A 245 26.68 15.03 -12.00
C ALA A 245 26.74 13.61 -12.59
N SER A 246 27.56 12.71 -12.06
CA SER A 246 27.70 11.30 -12.48
C SER A 246 27.31 10.34 -11.37
N ASN A 247 26.11 10.55 -10.76
CA ASN A 247 25.70 9.80 -9.57
C ASN A 247 24.98 8.51 -9.90
N ASN A 248 25.73 7.46 -10.14
CA ASN A 248 25.20 6.11 -10.08
C ASN A 248 25.11 5.68 -8.59
N LEU A 249 23.99 6.01 -7.92
CA LEU A 249 23.73 5.63 -6.53
C LEU A 249 23.82 4.12 -6.32
N ARG A 250 23.44 3.32 -7.31
CA ARG A 250 23.63 1.87 -7.32
C ARG A 250 25.11 1.50 -7.14
N SER A 251 26.00 2.15 -7.90
CA SER A 251 27.44 1.89 -7.78
C SER A 251 27.99 2.32 -6.42
N GLN A 252 27.48 3.43 -5.86
CA GLN A 252 27.88 3.87 -4.51
C GLN A 252 27.40 2.88 -3.44
N TYR A 253 26.17 2.41 -3.54
CA TYR A 253 25.61 1.41 -2.63
C TYR A 253 26.39 0.10 -2.70
N LEU A 254 26.65 -0.42 -3.91
CA LEU A 254 27.46 -1.62 -4.09
C LEU A 254 28.89 -1.48 -3.58
N ARG A 255 29.50 -0.30 -3.72
CA ARG A 255 30.80 -0.01 -3.10
C ARG A 255 30.71 -0.03 -1.57
N ALA A 256 29.66 0.53 -1.00
CA ALA A 256 29.45 0.53 0.45
C ALA A 256 29.38 -0.88 1.02
N ILE A 257 28.72 -1.78 0.30
CA ILE A 257 28.61 -3.21 0.68
C ILE A 257 29.98 -3.91 0.54
N ASN A 258 30.63 -3.77 -0.62
CA ASN A 258 31.82 -4.57 -0.97
C ASN A 258 33.12 -4.09 -0.33
N LEU A 259 33.31 -2.78 -0.20
CA LEU A 259 34.55 -2.19 0.25
C LEU A 259 34.51 -1.67 1.68
N GLY A 260 33.32 -1.52 2.24
CA GLY A 260 33.14 -0.85 3.52
C GLY A 260 33.58 0.62 3.45
N GLY A 261 34.07 1.16 4.57
CA GLY A 261 34.59 2.55 4.65
C GLY A 261 33.52 3.61 4.84
N GLN A 262 32.26 3.24 4.99
CA GLN A 262 31.20 4.12 5.44
C GLN A 262 31.17 4.20 6.96
N LYS A 263 30.70 5.33 7.49
CA LYS A 263 30.55 5.52 8.93
C LYS A 263 29.56 4.48 9.52
N GLU A 264 28.52 4.13 8.74
CA GLU A 264 27.50 3.18 9.13
C GLU A 264 27.50 1.99 8.17
N GLN A 265 27.43 0.80 8.71
CA GLN A 265 27.39 -0.44 7.92
C GLN A 265 25.96 -0.67 7.40
N VAL A 266 25.83 -0.83 6.08
CA VAL A 266 24.55 -1.05 5.40
C VAL A 266 24.21 -2.53 5.18
N TYR A 267 25.20 -3.43 5.32
CA TYR A 267 25.05 -4.86 5.14
C TYR A 267 26.01 -5.62 6.06
N GLU A 268 25.54 -6.68 6.68
CA GLU A 268 26.39 -7.58 7.46
C GLU A 268 26.95 -8.66 6.54
N PRO A 269 28.27 -8.67 6.26
CA PRO A 269 28.85 -9.57 5.28
C PRO A 269 28.76 -11.02 5.74
N THR A 270 28.41 -11.90 4.81
CA THR A 270 28.43 -13.36 4.99
C THR A 270 29.65 -13.96 4.28
N SER A 271 30.10 -15.12 4.75
CA SER A 271 31.22 -15.86 4.17
C SER A 271 30.74 -17.00 3.29
N GLU A 272 31.07 -16.96 2.00
CA GLU A 272 30.77 -18.07 1.07
C GLU A 272 31.34 -19.40 1.56
N THR A 273 32.55 -19.36 2.15
CA THR A 273 33.20 -20.55 2.70
C THR A 273 32.41 -21.14 3.88
N GLU A 274 31.90 -20.28 4.77
CA GLU A 274 31.11 -20.74 5.92
C GLU A 274 29.75 -21.28 5.47
N ILE A 275 29.11 -20.64 4.49
CA ILE A 275 27.86 -21.13 3.88
C ILE A 275 28.09 -22.50 3.24
N GLY A 276 29.15 -22.65 2.43
CA GLY A 276 29.51 -23.93 1.80
C GLY A 276 29.79 -25.03 2.84
N ALA A 277 30.53 -24.70 3.90
CA ALA A 277 30.80 -25.64 4.98
C ALA A 277 29.53 -26.04 5.75
N ALA A 278 28.56 -25.11 5.91
CA ALA A 278 27.28 -25.42 6.54
C ALA A 278 26.45 -26.38 5.71
N PHE A 279 26.34 -26.17 4.39
CA PHE A 279 25.68 -27.12 3.48
C PHE A 279 26.35 -28.49 3.53
N TYR A 280 27.68 -28.56 3.47
CA TYR A 280 28.41 -29.82 3.55
C TYR A 280 28.14 -30.59 4.84
N ARG A 281 28.08 -29.91 5.98
CA ARG A 281 27.73 -30.55 7.26
C ARG A 281 26.30 -31.06 7.27
N ALA A 282 25.35 -30.26 6.77
CA ALA A 282 23.93 -30.64 6.74
C ALA A 282 23.64 -31.88 5.86
N CYS A 283 24.39 -32.06 4.76
CA CYS A 283 24.23 -33.22 3.90
C CYS A 283 24.74 -34.55 4.51
N ARG A 284 25.49 -34.50 5.63
CA ARG A 284 26.07 -35.67 6.27
C ARG A 284 25.43 -36.03 7.60
N SER A 285 24.52 -35.22 8.12
CA SER A 285 23.67 -35.51 9.25
C SER A 285 22.43 -36.31 8.83
#